data_81c18ccf5d50286f4f6ee78ba5e86874
#
_entry.id   81c18ccf5d50286f4f6ee78ba5e86874
#
_cell.length_a   1.000
_cell.length_b   1.000
_cell.length_c   1.000
_cell.angle_alpha   90.00
_cell.angle_beta   90.00
_cell.angle_gamma   90.00
#
_symmetry.space_group_name_H-M   'P 1'
#
loop_
_entity.id
_entity.type
_entity.pdbx_description
1 polymer ?
#
loop_
_entity_poly.entity_id
_entity_poly.type
_entity_poly.pdbx_seq_one_letter_code
_entity_poly.pdbx_strand_id
1 'polypeptide(L)'
;MVEDEQLLQSIAESADNSERNEKTSELFSRYIRIIRIKANKMHSNTVEADDLVSEGFIGLLSAIRNYSPEKGKFSAFANACINNRMKTAVMKSDNRLVLSDDFDFEEIEDDNVSTEDLVIRKEQNSEISEKLDKLLSKREKEVLSLYIGACSYEEIAEKLNISIKSVDNALSRARKKLRAGFSC
;
A
#
# COMPACT_ATOMS: atom_id res chain seq x y z
N MET A 1 1.79 17.26 -3.82
CA MET A 1 0.79 16.49 -4.56
C MET A 1 1.27 16.01 -5.94
N VAL A 2 2.21 16.68 -6.56
CA VAL A 2 2.97 16.18 -7.74
C VAL A 2 3.97 15.09 -7.36
N GLU A 3 4.18 14.88 -6.05
CA GLU A 3 5.23 14.00 -5.52
C GLU A 3 4.88 12.51 -5.60
N ASP A 4 3.61 12.12 -5.47
CA ASP A 4 3.25 10.69 -5.47
C ASP A 4 3.27 10.09 -6.87
N GLU A 5 2.81 10.84 -7.86
CA GLU A 5 2.87 10.45 -9.28
C GLU A 5 4.32 10.37 -9.77
N GLN A 6 5.17 11.32 -9.36
CA GLN A 6 6.61 11.29 -9.66
C GLN A 6 7.30 10.11 -8.97
N LEU A 7 6.91 9.80 -7.74
CA LEU A 7 7.44 8.67 -7.00
C LEU A 7 7.05 7.34 -7.66
N LEU A 8 5.80 7.20 -8.09
CA LEU A 8 5.33 6.03 -8.85
C LEU A 8 6.08 5.87 -10.18
N GLN A 9 6.28 6.96 -10.92
CA GLN A 9 7.06 6.93 -12.16
C GLN A 9 8.51 6.53 -11.88
N SER A 10 9.12 7.10 -10.85
CA SER A 10 10.49 6.75 -10.46
C SER A 10 10.64 5.29 -10.04
N ILE A 11 9.63 4.70 -9.38
CA ILE A 11 9.59 3.27 -9.04
C ILE A 11 9.53 2.42 -10.32
N ALA A 12 8.73 2.84 -11.29
CA ALA A 12 8.58 2.12 -12.56
C ALA A 12 9.85 2.18 -13.41
N GLU A 13 10.52 3.32 -13.47
CA GLU A 13 11.70 3.57 -14.32
C GLU A 13 13.03 3.10 -13.69
N SER A 14 13.10 2.92 -12.37
CA SER A 14 14.34 2.56 -11.69
C SER A 14 14.82 1.16 -12.11
N ALA A 15 16.03 1.09 -12.61
CA ALA A 15 16.71 -0.17 -12.94
C ALA A 15 17.37 -0.81 -11.71
N ASP A 16 17.71 -0.01 -10.69
CA ASP A 16 18.31 -0.49 -9.45
C ASP A 16 17.24 -0.96 -8.46
N ASN A 17 17.39 -2.20 -8.01
CA ASN A 17 16.48 -2.80 -7.03
C ASN A 17 16.54 -2.11 -5.65
N SER A 18 17.71 -1.59 -5.25
CA SER A 18 17.87 -0.90 -3.96
C SER A 18 17.10 0.41 -3.97
N GLU A 19 17.30 1.22 -5.01
CA GLU A 19 16.60 2.49 -5.18
C GLU A 19 15.08 2.30 -5.30
N ARG A 20 14.64 1.28 -6.05
CA ARG A 20 13.21 0.94 -6.18
C ARG A 20 12.58 0.57 -4.84
N ASN A 21 13.28 -0.23 -4.03
CA ASN A 21 12.80 -0.64 -2.71
C ASN A 21 12.69 0.57 -1.74
N GLU A 22 13.66 1.49 -1.80
CA GLU A 22 13.64 2.71 -0.99
C GLU A 22 12.44 3.59 -1.35
N LYS A 23 12.23 3.86 -2.63
CA LYS A 23 11.08 4.64 -3.11
C LYS A 23 9.74 3.98 -2.80
N THR A 24 9.68 2.66 -2.87
CA THR A 24 8.50 1.89 -2.47
C THR A 24 8.21 2.04 -0.98
N SER A 25 9.25 1.97 -0.14
CA SER A 25 9.11 2.17 1.31
C SER A 25 8.67 3.60 1.64
N GLU A 26 9.17 4.58 0.89
CA GLU A 26 8.74 5.97 1.02
C GLU A 26 7.25 6.14 0.68
N LEU A 27 6.79 5.57 -0.43
CA LEU A 27 5.38 5.61 -0.80
C LEU A 27 4.50 4.97 0.28
N PHE A 28 4.89 3.83 0.81
CA PHE A 28 4.15 3.15 1.87
C PHE A 28 4.10 3.96 3.16
N SER A 29 5.19 4.63 3.54
CA SER A 29 5.23 5.44 4.76
C SER A 29 4.29 6.65 4.71
N ARG A 30 4.10 7.24 3.53
CA ARG A 30 3.14 8.33 3.32
C ARG A 30 1.71 7.89 3.61
N TYR A 31 1.33 6.67 3.20
CA TYR A 31 -0.04 6.19 3.30
C TYR A 31 -0.36 5.44 4.60
N ILE A 32 0.64 4.88 5.30
CA ILE A 32 0.39 4.08 6.51
C ILE A 32 -0.30 4.90 7.61
N ARG A 33 0.05 6.19 7.74
CA ARG A 33 -0.59 7.08 8.71
C ARG A 33 -2.08 7.26 8.41
N ILE A 34 -2.42 7.54 7.15
CA ILE A 34 -3.80 7.70 6.69
C ILE A 34 -4.58 6.39 6.88
N ILE A 35 -3.99 5.27 6.51
CA ILE A 35 -4.55 3.94 6.69
C ILE A 35 -4.87 3.69 8.18
N ARG A 36 -3.94 3.96 9.09
CA ARG A 36 -4.15 3.78 10.54
C ARG A 36 -5.26 4.68 11.08
N ILE A 37 -5.28 5.96 10.69
CA ILE A 37 -6.33 6.88 11.11
C ILE A 37 -7.72 6.38 10.67
N LYS A 38 -7.84 5.92 9.42
CA LYS A 38 -9.08 5.38 8.88
C LYS A 38 -9.48 4.07 9.56
N ALA A 39 -8.53 3.17 9.79
CA ALA A 39 -8.77 1.91 10.50
C ALA A 39 -9.30 2.15 11.90
N ASN A 40 -8.70 3.10 12.65
CA ASN A 40 -9.16 3.48 13.99
C ASN A 40 -10.56 4.14 14.00
N LYS A 41 -10.96 4.80 12.92
CA LYS A 41 -12.32 5.35 12.80
C LYS A 41 -13.36 4.30 12.41
N MET A 42 -12.95 3.25 11.72
CA MET A 42 -13.84 2.24 11.11
C MET A 42 -13.91 0.93 11.89
N HIS A 43 -13.05 0.72 12.90
CA HIS A 43 -13.06 -0.51 13.68
C HIS A 43 -14.38 -0.69 14.45
N SER A 44 -14.76 -1.93 14.68
CA SER A 44 -15.98 -2.29 15.40
C SER A 44 -15.70 -3.49 16.32
N ASN A 45 -16.70 -3.93 17.06
CA ASN A 45 -16.59 -5.14 17.89
C ASN A 45 -16.33 -6.42 17.09
N THR A 46 -16.54 -6.39 15.79
CA THR A 46 -16.40 -7.54 14.88
C THR A 46 -15.15 -7.48 14.01
N VAL A 47 -14.50 -6.29 13.91
CA VAL A 47 -13.28 -6.08 13.12
C VAL A 47 -12.30 -5.22 13.89
N GLU A 48 -11.13 -5.76 14.15
CA GLU A 48 -10.06 -5.04 14.81
C GLU A 48 -9.42 -3.99 13.90
N ALA A 49 -8.91 -2.91 14.50
CA ALA A 49 -8.25 -1.84 13.74
C ALA A 49 -7.06 -2.36 12.91
N ASP A 50 -6.31 -3.31 13.45
CA ASP A 50 -5.14 -3.90 12.79
C ASP A 50 -5.50 -4.72 11.55
N ASP A 51 -6.63 -5.42 11.57
CA ASP A 51 -7.16 -6.10 10.39
C ASP A 51 -7.52 -5.09 9.29
N LEU A 52 -8.11 -3.96 9.68
CA LEU A 52 -8.42 -2.87 8.75
C LEU A 52 -7.17 -2.19 8.20
N VAL A 53 -6.11 -2.04 9.01
CA VAL A 53 -4.81 -1.55 8.52
C VAL A 53 -4.28 -2.46 7.43
N SER A 54 -4.36 -3.76 7.64
CA SER A 54 -3.92 -4.77 6.67
C SER A 54 -4.73 -4.72 5.37
N GLU A 55 -6.04 -4.59 5.47
CA GLU A 55 -6.93 -4.45 4.31
C GLU A 55 -6.70 -3.11 3.59
N GLY A 56 -6.44 -2.02 4.32
CA GLY A 56 -6.06 -0.73 3.76
C GLY A 56 -4.77 -0.79 2.95
N PHE A 57 -3.78 -1.55 3.45
CA PHE A 57 -2.52 -1.77 2.73
C PHE A 57 -2.73 -2.52 1.41
N ILE A 58 -3.60 -3.55 1.40
CA ILE A 58 -3.99 -4.24 0.17
C ILE A 58 -4.72 -3.30 -0.79
N GLY A 59 -5.55 -2.40 -0.25
CA GLY A 59 -6.21 -1.35 -1.03
C GLY A 59 -5.20 -0.41 -1.70
N LEU A 60 -4.17 0.02 -0.98
CA LEU A 60 -3.08 0.84 -1.53
C LEU A 60 -2.31 0.10 -2.64
N LEU A 61 -1.95 -1.17 -2.44
CA LEU A 61 -1.31 -1.98 -3.47
C LEU A 61 -2.17 -2.10 -4.74
N SER A 62 -3.48 -2.25 -4.55
CA SER A 62 -4.43 -2.27 -5.67
C SER A 62 -4.48 -0.92 -6.39
N ALA A 63 -4.45 0.19 -5.64
CA ALA A 63 -4.41 1.53 -6.22
C ALA A 63 -3.16 1.74 -7.06
N ILE A 64 -1.98 1.43 -6.54
CA ILE A 64 -0.70 1.55 -7.25
C ILE A 64 -0.77 0.79 -8.58
N ARG A 65 -1.30 -0.41 -8.56
CA ARG A 65 -1.37 -1.27 -9.76
C ARG A 65 -2.34 -0.76 -10.81
N ASN A 66 -3.47 -0.20 -10.40
CA ASN A 66 -4.57 0.15 -11.30
C ASN A 66 -4.67 1.66 -11.59
N TYR A 67 -3.73 2.44 -11.08
CA TYR A 67 -3.70 3.87 -11.33
C TYR A 67 -3.32 4.17 -12.78
N SER A 68 -4.01 5.18 -13.34
CA SER A 68 -3.61 5.86 -14.55
C SER A 68 -3.86 7.36 -14.39
N PRO A 69 -3.06 8.23 -15.02
CA PRO A 69 -3.21 9.70 -14.88
C PRO A 69 -4.60 10.23 -15.25
N GLU A 70 -5.32 9.51 -16.12
CA GLU A 70 -6.70 9.83 -16.52
C GLU A 70 -7.70 9.76 -15.35
N LYS A 71 -7.36 9.05 -14.29
CA LYS A 71 -8.20 8.90 -13.08
C LYS A 71 -8.06 10.07 -12.10
N GLY A 72 -7.35 11.11 -12.48
CA GLY A 72 -7.06 12.25 -11.64
C GLY A 72 -5.85 12.03 -10.72
N LYS A 73 -5.82 12.71 -9.58
CA LYS A 73 -4.69 12.61 -8.64
C LYS A 73 -4.58 11.22 -8.02
N PHE A 74 -3.36 10.70 -7.92
CA PHE A 74 -3.12 9.39 -7.31
C PHE A 74 -3.63 9.33 -5.86
N SER A 75 -3.44 10.38 -5.09
CA SER A 75 -3.88 10.44 -3.69
C SER A 75 -5.39 10.22 -3.54
N ALA A 76 -6.21 10.84 -4.37
CA ALA A 76 -7.65 10.65 -4.38
C ALA A 76 -8.03 9.21 -4.76
N PHE A 77 -7.42 8.68 -5.81
CA PHE A 77 -7.64 7.32 -6.26
C PHE A 77 -7.21 6.27 -5.22
N ALA A 78 -6.04 6.46 -4.59
CA ALA A 78 -5.54 5.59 -3.54
C ALA A 78 -6.46 5.60 -2.31
N ASN A 79 -6.90 6.80 -1.89
CA ASN A 79 -7.84 6.94 -0.80
C ASN A 79 -9.16 6.21 -1.05
N ALA A 80 -9.70 6.29 -2.27
CA ALA A 80 -10.90 5.55 -2.65
C ALA A 80 -10.70 4.04 -2.57
N CYS A 81 -9.59 3.52 -3.12
CA CYS A 81 -9.26 2.09 -3.08
C CYS A 81 -9.08 1.58 -1.65
N ILE A 82 -8.37 2.34 -0.80
CA ILE A 82 -8.17 2.02 0.63
C ILE A 82 -9.51 1.94 1.35
N ASN A 83 -10.35 2.99 1.21
CA ASN A 83 -11.66 3.05 1.86
C ASN A 83 -12.57 1.90 1.41
N ASN A 84 -12.67 1.65 0.12
CA ASN A 84 -13.52 0.57 -0.42
C ASN A 84 -13.08 -0.79 0.11
N ARG A 85 -11.77 -1.00 0.23
CA ARG A 85 -11.24 -2.25 0.76
C ARG A 85 -11.56 -2.43 2.23
N MET A 86 -11.37 -1.40 3.05
CA MET A 86 -11.72 -1.41 4.48
C MET A 86 -13.22 -1.58 4.69
N LYS A 87 -14.05 -0.81 3.97
CA LYS A 87 -15.52 -0.96 4.03
C LYS A 87 -15.95 -2.40 3.71
N THR A 88 -15.40 -2.99 2.66
CA THR A 88 -15.71 -4.38 2.30
C THR A 88 -15.35 -5.37 3.42
N ALA A 89 -14.25 -5.15 4.13
CA ALA A 89 -13.84 -5.97 5.26
C ALA A 89 -14.84 -5.87 6.43
N VAL A 90 -15.22 -4.65 6.79
CA VAL A 90 -16.24 -4.40 7.84
C VAL A 90 -17.56 -5.04 7.47
N MET A 91 -18.05 -4.82 6.24
CA MET A 91 -19.33 -5.39 5.78
C MET A 91 -19.34 -6.92 5.80
N LYS A 92 -18.24 -7.56 5.43
CA LYS A 92 -18.10 -9.01 5.47
C LYS A 92 -18.14 -9.56 6.88
N SER A 93 -17.55 -8.85 7.84
CA SER A 93 -17.51 -9.28 9.23
C SER A 93 -18.84 -9.08 9.93
N ASP A 94 -19.55 -8.00 9.67
CA ASP A 94 -20.85 -7.70 10.30
C ASP A 94 -22.02 -8.49 9.72
N ASN A 95 -21.79 -9.30 8.68
CA ASN A 95 -22.84 -10.03 7.95
C ASN A 95 -24.00 -9.10 7.49
N ARG A 96 -23.75 -7.81 7.36
CA ARG A 96 -24.70 -6.78 6.96
C ARG A 96 -24.47 -6.39 5.51
N LEU A 97 -25.34 -6.86 4.64
CA LEU A 97 -25.59 -6.30 3.32
C LEU A 97 -26.31 -4.93 3.49
N VAL A 98 -25.62 -3.91 3.89
CA VAL A 98 -26.14 -2.54 3.83
C VAL A 98 -25.18 -1.68 3.02
N LEU A 99 -25.59 -1.43 1.81
CA LEU A 99 -25.06 -0.38 0.96
C LEU A 99 -25.53 0.97 1.57
N SER A 100 -24.68 1.61 2.37
CA SER A 100 -24.85 3.03 2.66
C SER A 100 -23.68 3.79 2.03
N ASP A 101 -24.02 4.55 1.02
CA ASP A 101 -23.11 5.42 0.25
C ASP A 101 -22.67 6.69 1.01
N ASP A 102 -23.09 6.83 2.27
CA ASP A 102 -22.88 8.04 3.07
C ASP A 102 -21.66 7.95 3.99
N PHE A 103 -20.47 7.89 3.40
CA PHE A 103 -19.28 8.34 4.08
C PHE A 103 -18.67 9.49 3.27
N ASP A 104 -18.98 10.70 3.72
CA ASP A 104 -18.36 11.92 3.22
C ASP A 104 -16.84 11.80 3.29
N PHE A 105 -16.23 12.03 2.15
CA PHE A 105 -14.79 12.19 2.03
C PHE A 105 -14.41 13.54 2.62
N GLU A 106 -14.24 13.64 3.94
CA GLU A 106 -13.35 14.65 4.45
C GLU A 106 -11.96 14.32 3.90
N GLU A 107 -11.54 15.09 2.91
CA GLU A 107 -10.14 15.16 2.51
C GLU A 107 -9.35 15.44 3.79
N ILE A 108 -8.60 14.47 4.27
CA ILE A 108 -7.56 14.75 5.24
C ILE A 108 -6.49 15.45 4.40
N GLU A 109 -6.66 16.77 4.27
CA GLU A 109 -5.62 17.62 3.71
C GLU A 109 -4.41 17.50 4.62
N ASP A 110 -3.33 17.02 4.06
CA ASP A 110 -2.01 16.99 4.70
C ASP A 110 -1.41 18.41 4.55
N ASP A 111 -2.13 19.41 5.11
CA ASP A 111 -1.65 20.79 5.18
C ASP A 111 -0.76 20.94 6.41
N ASN A 112 0.47 21.31 6.13
CA ASN A 112 1.59 21.65 6.99
C ASN A 112 2.61 20.53 7.22
N VAL A 113 3.46 20.35 6.21
CA VAL A 113 4.76 19.69 6.40
C VAL A 113 5.67 20.66 7.17
N SER A 114 5.71 20.51 8.48
CA SER A 114 6.71 21.18 9.32
C SER A 114 8.09 20.52 9.12
N THR A 115 9.15 21.24 9.42
CA THR A 115 10.53 20.67 9.41
C THR A 115 10.67 19.49 10.40
N GLU A 116 9.89 19.46 11.46
CA GLU A 116 9.79 18.35 12.40
C GLU A 116 9.13 17.12 11.74
N ASP A 117 8.13 17.31 10.86
CA ASP A 117 7.51 16.23 10.11
C ASP A 117 8.47 15.57 9.11
N LEU A 118 9.45 16.31 8.58
CA LEU A 118 10.49 15.73 7.69
C LEU A 118 11.44 14.78 8.43
N VAL A 119 11.77 15.08 9.69
CA VAL A 119 12.60 14.19 10.53
C VAL A 119 11.79 12.96 10.91
N ILE A 120 10.54 13.14 11.33
CA ILE A 120 9.61 12.05 11.69
C ILE A 120 9.37 11.15 10.46
N ARG A 121 9.24 11.71 9.25
CA ARG A 121 9.11 10.94 8.01
C ARG A 121 10.35 10.10 7.71
N LYS A 122 11.56 10.61 7.97
CA LYS A 122 12.80 9.83 7.79
C LYS A 122 12.90 8.66 8.75
N GLU A 123 12.54 8.86 10.01
CA GLU A 123 12.51 7.79 11.01
C GLU A 123 11.43 6.75 10.68
N GLN A 124 10.23 7.17 10.29
CA GLN A 124 9.15 6.28 9.86
C GLN A 124 9.51 5.50 8.59
N ASN A 125 10.20 6.12 7.63
CA ASN A 125 10.70 5.43 6.43
C ASN A 125 11.70 4.32 6.80
N SER A 126 12.61 4.60 7.73
CA SER A 126 13.57 3.64 8.24
C SER A 126 12.88 2.47 8.93
N GLU A 127 11.91 2.74 9.80
CA GLU A 127 11.13 1.71 10.50
C GLU A 127 10.33 0.82 9.54
N ILE A 128 9.69 1.42 8.54
CA ILE A 128 8.91 0.65 7.55
C ILE A 128 9.83 -0.17 6.66
N SER A 129 10.95 0.40 6.22
CA SER A 129 11.96 -0.32 5.45
C SER A 129 12.50 -1.53 6.22
N GLU A 130 12.90 -1.32 7.48
CA GLU A 130 13.36 -2.42 8.34
C GLU A 130 12.26 -3.46 8.59
N LYS A 131 11.01 -3.03 8.75
CA LYS A 131 9.89 -3.93 8.95
C LYS A 131 9.63 -4.77 7.69
N LEU A 132 9.67 -4.16 6.51
CA LEU A 132 9.57 -4.88 5.23
C LEU A 132 10.74 -5.85 5.05
N ASP A 133 11.95 -5.45 5.45
CA ASP A 133 13.14 -6.30 5.38
C ASP A 133 13.07 -7.51 6.29
N LYS A 134 12.48 -7.35 7.47
CA LYS A 134 12.25 -8.45 8.42
C LYS A 134 11.12 -9.40 7.98
N LEU A 135 10.06 -8.85 7.37
CA LEU A 135 8.87 -9.61 7.00
C LEU A 135 9.03 -10.37 5.68
N LEU A 136 9.64 -9.74 4.68
CA LEU A 136 9.70 -10.27 3.32
C LEU A 136 11.07 -10.87 3.03
N SER A 137 11.09 -12.05 2.40
CA SER A 137 12.33 -12.59 1.83
C SER A 137 12.82 -11.70 0.67
N LYS A 138 14.10 -11.81 0.34
CA LYS A 138 14.70 -11.08 -0.79
C LYS A 138 13.88 -11.22 -2.08
N ARG A 139 13.45 -12.44 -2.39
CA ARG A 139 12.64 -12.72 -3.58
C ARG A 139 11.24 -12.10 -3.52
N GLU A 140 10.59 -12.13 -2.37
CA GLU A 140 9.28 -11.51 -2.18
C GLU A 140 9.36 -9.98 -2.33
N LYS A 141 10.45 -9.35 -1.86
CA LYS A 141 10.70 -7.91 -2.06
C LYS A 141 10.94 -7.56 -3.52
N GLU A 142 11.79 -8.32 -4.22
CA GLU A 142 12.06 -8.11 -5.64
C GLU A 142 10.79 -8.23 -6.49
N VAL A 143 10.01 -9.27 -6.26
CA VAL A 143 8.74 -9.48 -6.96
C VAL A 143 7.74 -8.37 -6.64
N LEU A 144 7.64 -7.98 -5.36
CA LEU A 144 6.74 -6.91 -4.92
C LEU A 144 7.11 -5.56 -5.53
N SER A 145 8.39 -5.20 -5.54
CA SER A 145 8.86 -3.91 -6.09
C SER A 145 8.66 -3.82 -7.61
N LEU A 146 8.90 -4.91 -8.34
CA LEU A 146 8.59 -4.98 -9.77
C LEU A 146 7.09 -4.89 -10.04
N TYR A 147 6.27 -5.54 -9.20
CA TYR A 147 4.82 -5.46 -9.29
C TYR A 147 4.31 -4.02 -9.06
N ILE A 148 4.85 -3.31 -8.08
CA ILE A 148 4.56 -1.89 -7.81
C ILE A 148 5.05 -1.02 -8.97
N GLY A 149 6.20 -1.33 -9.57
CA GLY A 149 6.72 -0.71 -10.78
C GLY A 149 5.95 -1.04 -12.06
N ALA A 150 4.69 -1.49 -11.93
CA ALA A 150 3.75 -1.78 -13.02
C ALA A 150 4.17 -2.90 -13.99
N CYS A 151 5.19 -3.72 -13.67
CA CYS A 151 5.52 -4.89 -14.46
C CYS A 151 4.39 -5.93 -14.43
N SER A 152 4.10 -6.55 -15.57
CA SER A 152 3.19 -7.69 -15.64
C SER A 152 3.80 -8.95 -15.00
N TYR A 153 3.00 -9.97 -14.75
CA TYR A 153 3.51 -11.23 -14.18
C TYR A 153 4.50 -11.92 -15.13
N GLU A 154 4.28 -11.79 -16.44
CA GLU A 154 5.16 -12.29 -17.49
C GLU A 154 6.50 -11.56 -17.46
N GLU A 155 6.49 -10.23 -17.43
CA GLU A 155 7.70 -9.41 -17.36
C GLU A 155 8.49 -9.65 -16.07
N ILE A 156 7.82 -9.83 -14.93
CA ILE A 156 8.46 -10.17 -13.67
C ILE A 156 9.11 -11.56 -13.75
N ALA A 157 8.39 -12.52 -14.34
CA ALA A 157 8.90 -13.88 -14.53
C ALA A 157 10.15 -13.89 -15.40
N GLU A 158 10.16 -13.12 -16.49
CA GLU A 158 11.29 -12.97 -17.40
C GLU A 158 12.48 -12.28 -16.69
N LYS A 159 12.24 -11.10 -16.07
CA LYS A 159 13.28 -10.34 -15.37
C LYS A 159 13.98 -11.11 -14.25
N LEU A 160 13.24 -11.94 -13.53
CA LEU A 160 13.75 -12.70 -12.40
C LEU A 160 14.11 -14.14 -12.76
N ASN A 161 13.93 -14.54 -14.01
CA ASN A 161 14.14 -15.90 -14.53
C ASN A 161 13.42 -16.96 -13.67
N ILE A 162 12.11 -16.77 -13.46
CA ILE A 162 11.24 -17.65 -12.69
C ILE A 162 9.93 -17.90 -13.44
N SER A 163 9.16 -18.90 -13.03
CA SER A 163 7.85 -19.14 -13.62
C SER A 163 6.81 -18.10 -13.15
N ILE A 164 5.81 -17.82 -14.00
CA ILE A 164 4.65 -16.97 -13.65
C ILE A 164 3.98 -17.45 -12.36
N LYS A 165 3.86 -18.77 -12.18
CA LYS A 165 3.33 -19.39 -10.95
C LYS A 165 4.18 -19.03 -9.72
N SER A 166 5.50 -18.91 -9.90
CA SER A 166 6.39 -18.50 -8.81
C SER A 166 6.22 -17.02 -8.45
N VAL A 167 5.92 -16.17 -9.43
CA VAL A 167 5.57 -14.75 -9.22
C VAL A 167 4.28 -14.65 -8.41
N ASP A 168 3.22 -15.34 -8.82
CA ASP A 168 1.94 -15.36 -8.11
C ASP A 168 2.08 -15.86 -6.67
N ASN A 169 2.79 -16.95 -6.47
CA ASN A 169 3.08 -17.49 -5.14
C ASN A 169 3.88 -16.51 -4.27
N ALA A 170 4.86 -15.81 -4.83
CA ALA A 170 5.65 -14.82 -4.09
C ALA A 170 4.81 -13.62 -3.68
N LEU A 171 3.98 -13.08 -4.59
CA LEU A 171 3.04 -12.00 -4.29
C LEU A 171 1.99 -12.41 -3.25
N SER A 172 1.46 -13.62 -3.35
CA SER A 172 0.50 -14.15 -2.39
C SER A 172 1.12 -14.25 -0.99
N ARG A 173 2.35 -14.78 -0.88
CA ARG A 173 3.08 -14.82 0.40
C ARG A 173 3.42 -13.43 0.92
N ALA A 174 3.89 -12.53 0.05
CA ALA A 174 4.19 -11.16 0.44
C ALA A 174 2.94 -10.46 1.02
N ARG A 175 1.80 -10.54 0.34
CA ARG A 175 0.52 -10.00 0.84
C ARG A 175 0.11 -10.59 2.19
N LYS A 176 0.25 -11.92 2.35
CA LYS A 176 -0.06 -12.60 3.62
C LYS A 176 0.85 -12.12 4.76
N LYS A 177 2.14 -11.99 4.50
CA LYS A 177 3.13 -11.53 5.49
C LYS A 177 2.93 -10.04 5.84
N LEU A 178 2.63 -9.19 4.85
CA LEU A 178 2.32 -7.78 5.09
C LEU A 178 1.05 -7.66 5.95
N ARG A 179 0.02 -8.46 5.64
CA ARG A 179 -1.20 -8.50 6.45
C ARG A 179 -0.90 -8.89 7.90
N ALA A 180 -0.13 -9.95 8.13
CA ALA A 180 0.24 -10.39 9.48
C ALA A 180 1.21 -9.43 10.19
N GLY A 181 2.14 -8.82 9.47
CA GLY A 181 3.18 -7.99 10.04
C GLY A 181 2.78 -6.55 10.36
N PHE A 182 1.71 -6.04 9.74
CA PHE A 182 1.14 -4.74 10.06
C PHE A 182 -0.08 -4.85 10.99
N SER A 183 -0.49 -6.08 11.34
CA SER A 183 -1.38 -6.40 12.45
C SER A 183 -0.53 -6.59 13.71
N CYS A 184 -0.52 -5.61 14.61
CA CYS A 184 0.01 -5.69 15.98
C CYS A 184 -0.68 -4.67 16.84
#